data_7daf82af61aeb60830eba31072edc540
#
_entry.id   7daf82af61aeb60830eba31072edc540
#
_cell.length_a   1.000
_cell.length_b   1.000
_cell.length_c   1.000
_cell.angle_alpha   90.00
_cell.angle_beta   90.00
_cell.angle_gamma   90.00
#
_symmetry.space_group_name_H-M   'P 1'
#
loop_
_entity.id
_entity.type
_entity.pdbx_description
1 polymer ?
#
loop_
_entity_poly.entity_id
_entity_poly.type
_entity_poly.pdbx_seq_one_letter_code
_entity_poly.pdbx_strand_id
1 'polypeptide(L)'
;MNLLIKQNLSVEQRLQKAVSDIMMKDRYTALAGLLAIGDRSVRDDVPTACTNGRDERYGRAYSEKLNDPELRFLVLHENYHKLPRHLHIYYHLYKIDPELANMACDYWINGKLVEENK
;
A
#
# COMPACT_ATOMS: atom_id res chain seq x y z
N MET A 1 24.93 -2.79 -14.53
CA MET A 1 24.49 -3.44 -15.25
C MET A 1 23.10 -3.78 -15.15
N ASN A 2 22.49 -3.57 -14.11
CA ASN A 2 21.14 -3.95 -13.96
C ASN A 2 20.13 -2.86 -14.27
N LEU A 3 20.58 -1.70 -14.75
CA LEU A 3 19.69 -0.60 -15.09
C LEU A 3 18.69 -0.96 -16.18
N LEU A 4 19.15 -1.72 -17.20
CA LEU A 4 18.27 -2.15 -18.27
C LEU A 4 17.20 -3.12 -17.77
N ILE A 5 17.56 -4.01 -16.85
CA ILE A 5 16.63 -4.95 -16.26
C ILE A 5 15.56 -4.22 -15.46
N LYS A 6 15.96 -3.22 -14.65
CA LYS A 6 15.01 -2.41 -13.87
C LYS A 6 14.03 -1.66 -14.75
N GLN A 7 14.50 -1.14 -15.89
CA GLN A 7 13.65 -0.38 -16.81
C GLN A 7 12.62 -1.24 -17.51
N ASN A 8 12.83 -2.56 -17.54
CA ASN A 8 11.94 -3.48 -18.23
C ASN A 8 10.93 -4.16 -17.33
N LEU A 9 10.88 -3.78 -16.04
CA LEU A 9 9.89 -4.37 -15.14
C LEU A 9 8.50 -3.85 -15.47
N SER A 10 7.53 -4.76 -15.53
CA SER A 10 6.12 -4.40 -15.67
C SER A 10 5.62 -3.74 -14.39
N VAL A 11 4.45 -3.09 -14.47
CA VAL A 11 3.81 -2.50 -13.28
C VAL A 11 3.53 -3.60 -12.26
N GLU A 12 3.06 -4.77 -12.70
CA GLU A 12 2.81 -5.90 -11.82
C GLU A 12 4.07 -6.33 -11.07
N GLN A 13 5.20 -6.42 -11.77
CA GLN A 13 6.47 -6.78 -11.16
C GLN A 13 6.97 -5.71 -10.21
N ARG A 14 6.83 -4.44 -10.58
CA ARG A 14 7.20 -3.33 -9.72
C ARG A 14 6.36 -3.28 -8.46
N LEU A 15 5.07 -3.61 -8.58
CA LEU A 15 4.17 -3.66 -7.44
C LEU A 15 4.57 -4.77 -6.47
N GLN A 16 4.90 -5.97 -7.00
CA GLN A 16 5.41 -7.07 -6.18
C GLN A 16 6.69 -6.68 -5.46
N LYS A 17 7.59 -5.99 -6.17
CA LYS A 17 8.82 -5.50 -5.57
C LYS A 17 8.55 -4.50 -4.45
N ALA A 18 7.60 -3.58 -4.65
CA ALA A 18 7.25 -2.61 -3.62
C ALA A 18 6.73 -3.31 -2.37
N VAL A 19 5.85 -4.29 -2.52
CA VAL A 19 5.32 -5.08 -1.39
C VAL A 19 6.46 -5.83 -0.68
N SER A 20 7.34 -6.48 -1.43
CA SER A 20 8.48 -7.20 -0.85
C SER A 20 9.41 -6.26 -0.09
N ASP A 21 9.70 -5.09 -0.66
CA ASP A 21 10.57 -4.11 -0.01
C ASP A 21 9.97 -3.62 1.31
N ILE A 22 8.65 -3.43 1.34
CA ILE A 22 7.95 -3.04 2.58
C ILE A 22 8.06 -4.16 3.62
N MET A 23 7.79 -5.40 3.21
CA MET A 23 7.81 -6.54 4.11
C MET A 23 9.20 -6.85 4.66
N MET A 24 10.26 -6.50 3.93
CA MET A 24 11.63 -6.73 4.37
C MET A 24 12.13 -5.72 5.39
N LYS A 25 11.43 -4.62 5.57
CA LYS A 25 11.83 -3.62 6.57
C LYS A 25 11.26 -4.01 7.93
N ASP A 26 12.10 -4.10 8.93
CA ASP A 26 11.70 -4.50 10.28
C ASP A 26 10.54 -3.68 10.80
N ARG A 27 10.57 -2.37 10.54
CA ARG A 27 9.52 -1.47 10.99
C ARG A 27 8.14 -1.86 10.46
N TYR A 28 8.07 -2.39 9.23
CA TYR A 28 6.79 -2.70 8.60
C TYR A 28 6.43 -4.18 8.64
N THR A 29 7.22 -5.01 9.29
CA THR A 29 6.93 -6.45 9.38
C THR A 29 5.53 -6.71 9.95
N ALA A 30 5.12 -5.91 10.93
CA ALA A 30 3.81 -6.04 11.57
C ALA A 30 2.65 -5.72 10.61
N LEU A 31 2.91 -5.04 9.49
CA LEU A 31 1.90 -4.75 8.48
C LEU A 31 1.65 -5.93 7.53
N ALA A 32 2.41 -7.00 7.63
CA ALA A 32 2.24 -8.17 6.76
C ALA A 32 0.81 -8.69 6.77
N GLY A 33 0.12 -8.61 7.91
CA GLY A 33 -1.28 -9.00 8.01
C GLY A 33 -2.19 -8.21 7.08
N LEU A 34 -1.99 -6.90 7.00
CA LEU A 34 -2.76 -6.04 6.09
C LEU A 34 -2.40 -6.33 4.63
N LEU A 35 -1.12 -6.46 4.33
CA LEU A 35 -0.65 -6.73 2.97
C LEU A 35 -1.18 -8.05 2.42
N ALA A 36 -1.47 -9.00 3.28
CA ALA A 36 -1.96 -10.32 2.90
C ALA A 36 -3.48 -10.38 2.66
N ILE A 37 -4.22 -9.33 3.03
CA ILE A 37 -5.68 -9.33 2.90
C ILE A 37 -6.08 -9.03 1.45
N GLY A 38 -6.96 -9.89 0.91
CA GLY A 38 -7.56 -9.65 -0.41
C GLY A 38 -6.61 -9.83 -1.57
N ASP A 39 -7.06 -9.38 -2.73
CA ASP A 39 -6.31 -9.46 -3.97
C ASP A 39 -5.74 -8.10 -4.36
N ARG A 40 -4.60 -8.14 -5.01
CA ARG A 40 -3.93 -6.94 -5.51
C ARG A 40 -3.82 -7.05 -7.03
N SER A 41 -4.34 -6.07 -7.74
CA SER A 41 -4.36 -6.11 -9.20
C SER A 41 -4.00 -4.77 -9.83
N VAL A 42 -3.50 -4.84 -11.07
CA VAL A 42 -3.26 -3.67 -11.90
C VAL A 42 -4.39 -3.60 -12.92
N ARG A 43 -4.99 -2.42 -13.06
CA ARG A 43 -6.15 -2.22 -13.90
C ARG A 43 -5.95 -1.05 -14.84
N ASP A 44 -6.47 -1.18 -16.05
CA ASP A 44 -6.42 -0.09 -17.03
C ASP A 44 -7.58 0.90 -16.86
N ASP A 45 -8.64 0.48 -16.16
CA ASP A 45 -9.84 1.28 -15.95
C ASP A 45 -9.83 2.07 -14.63
N VAL A 46 -8.75 1.99 -13.86
CA VAL A 46 -8.60 2.73 -12.60
C VAL A 46 -7.68 3.92 -12.85
N PRO A 47 -8.13 5.17 -12.57
CA PRO A 47 -7.29 6.35 -12.83
C PRO A 47 -6.07 6.47 -11.94
N THR A 48 -6.17 6.12 -10.67
CA THR A 48 -5.05 6.19 -9.72
C THR A 48 -4.89 4.86 -9.00
N ALA A 49 -5.51 4.74 -7.84
CA ALA A 49 -5.57 3.50 -7.08
C ALA A 49 -6.80 3.55 -6.19
N CYS A 50 -7.31 2.40 -5.81
CA CYS A 50 -8.45 2.33 -4.90
C CYS A 50 -8.46 1.02 -4.14
N THR A 51 -9.21 1.01 -3.05
CA THR A 51 -9.45 -0.20 -2.28
C THR A 51 -10.87 -0.16 -1.72
N ASN A 52 -11.46 -1.33 -1.60
CA ASN A 52 -12.76 -1.49 -0.95
C ASN A 52 -12.61 -1.93 0.52
N GLY A 53 -11.40 -1.82 1.07
CA GLY A 53 -11.08 -2.28 2.42
C GLY A 53 -10.56 -3.71 2.47
N ARG A 54 -10.59 -4.40 1.34
CA ARG A 54 -10.07 -5.78 1.21
C ARG A 54 -9.14 -5.90 0.02
N ASP A 55 -9.63 -5.58 -1.18
CA ASP A 55 -8.87 -5.69 -2.41
C ASP A 55 -8.28 -4.35 -2.80
N GLU A 56 -7.12 -4.36 -3.44
CA GLU A 56 -6.46 -3.15 -3.93
C GLU A 56 -6.39 -3.20 -5.44
N ARG A 57 -6.65 -2.07 -6.07
CA ARG A 57 -6.54 -1.90 -7.51
C ARG A 57 -5.67 -0.71 -7.83
N TYR A 58 -4.68 -0.92 -8.68
CA TYR A 58 -3.70 0.12 -9.03
C TYR A 58 -3.82 0.42 -10.51
N GLY A 59 -4.01 1.71 -10.84
CA GLY A 59 -4.08 2.15 -12.23
C GLY A 59 -2.74 1.98 -12.90
N ARG A 60 -2.73 1.30 -14.07
CA ARG A 60 -1.48 1.03 -14.80
C ARG A 60 -0.76 2.30 -15.21
N ALA A 61 -1.46 3.20 -15.86
CA ALA A 61 -0.86 4.45 -16.35
C ALA A 61 -0.34 5.32 -15.22
N TYR A 62 -1.10 5.43 -14.14
CA TYR A 62 -0.69 6.20 -12.98
C TYR A 62 0.56 5.60 -12.32
N SER A 63 0.55 4.29 -12.12
CA SER A 63 1.65 3.58 -11.45
C SER A 63 2.94 3.62 -12.26
N GLU A 64 2.84 3.63 -13.59
CA GLU A 64 4.01 3.76 -14.45
C GLU A 64 4.77 5.06 -14.25
N LYS A 65 4.06 6.11 -13.85
CA LYS A 65 4.66 7.44 -13.64
C LYS A 65 5.37 7.58 -12.30
N LEU A 66 5.13 6.65 -11.38
CA LEU A 66 5.69 6.72 -10.04
C LEU A 66 7.07 6.06 -10.00
N ASN A 67 8.00 6.68 -9.24
CA ASN A 67 9.27 6.03 -8.94
C ASN A 67 9.04 4.99 -7.83
N ASP A 68 10.08 4.22 -7.50
CA ASP A 68 9.94 3.13 -6.54
C ASP A 68 9.51 3.59 -5.15
N PRO A 69 10.10 4.66 -4.56
CA PRO A 69 9.62 5.16 -3.28
C PRO A 69 8.16 5.62 -3.30
N GLU A 70 7.76 6.30 -4.38
CA GLU A 70 6.37 6.75 -4.54
C GLU A 70 5.41 5.58 -4.64
N LEU A 71 5.79 4.53 -5.35
CA LEU A 71 4.96 3.34 -5.47
C LEU A 71 4.82 2.62 -4.13
N ARG A 72 5.91 2.51 -3.35
CA ARG A 72 5.84 1.96 -1.99
C ARG A 72 4.89 2.76 -1.11
N PHE A 73 4.96 4.08 -1.21
CA PHE A 73 4.06 4.97 -0.46
C PHE A 73 2.61 4.70 -0.83
N LEU A 74 2.31 4.57 -2.12
CA LEU A 74 0.96 4.29 -2.60
C LEU A 74 0.45 2.95 -2.06
N VAL A 75 1.28 1.92 -2.07
CA VAL A 75 0.91 0.61 -1.52
C VAL A 75 0.59 0.72 -0.03
N LEU A 76 1.41 1.42 0.74
CA LEU A 76 1.15 1.65 2.16
C LEU A 76 -0.16 2.41 2.36
N HIS A 77 -0.39 3.44 1.56
CA HIS A 77 -1.60 4.25 1.65
C HIS A 77 -2.85 3.39 1.45
N GLU A 78 -2.89 2.58 0.39
CA GLU A 78 -4.04 1.73 0.11
C GLU A 78 -4.24 0.66 1.19
N ASN A 79 -3.15 0.12 1.73
CA ASN A 79 -3.25 -0.89 2.78
C ASN A 79 -3.73 -0.30 4.10
N TYR A 80 -3.36 0.93 4.43
CA TYR A 80 -3.86 1.57 5.63
C TYR A 80 -5.37 1.79 5.58
N HIS A 81 -5.95 1.94 4.39
CA HIS A 81 -7.41 2.04 4.23
C HIS A 81 -8.14 0.75 4.59
N LYS A 82 -7.44 -0.36 4.75
CA LYS A 82 -8.05 -1.61 5.22
C LYS A 82 -8.34 -1.61 6.72
N LEU A 83 -7.65 -0.75 7.49
CA LEU A 83 -7.74 -0.76 8.95
C LEU A 83 -9.16 -0.64 9.50
N PRO A 84 -10.04 0.23 8.97
CA PRO A 84 -11.37 0.38 9.54
C PRO A 84 -12.19 -0.90 9.54
N ARG A 85 -11.97 -1.76 8.55
CA ARG A 85 -12.68 -3.05 8.44
C ARG A 85 -11.97 -4.19 9.15
N HIS A 86 -10.72 -3.94 9.60
CA HIS A 86 -9.87 -4.97 10.20
C HIS A 86 -9.27 -4.46 11.50
N LEU A 87 -10.14 -4.00 12.41
CA LEU A 87 -9.72 -3.45 13.70
C LEU A 87 -8.87 -4.40 14.51
N HIS A 88 -9.12 -5.72 14.36
CA HIS A 88 -8.30 -6.71 15.05
C HIS A 88 -6.83 -6.63 14.65
N ILE A 89 -6.55 -6.28 13.41
CA ILE A 89 -5.17 -6.08 12.93
C ILE A 89 -4.59 -4.82 13.55
N TYR A 90 -5.38 -3.76 13.65
CA TYR A 90 -4.93 -2.53 14.31
C TYR A 90 -4.53 -2.81 15.77
N TYR A 91 -5.36 -3.51 16.52
CA TYR A 91 -5.04 -3.82 17.91
C TYR A 91 -3.81 -4.70 18.03
N HIS A 92 -3.65 -5.66 17.13
CA HIS A 92 -2.45 -6.49 17.09
C HIS A 92 -1.21 -5.64 16.81
N LEU A 93 -1.29 -4.76 15.82
CA LEU A 93 -0.21 -3.84 15.47
C LEU A 93 0.14 -2.93 16.63
N TYR A 94 -0.88 -2.41 17.34
CA TYR A 94 -0.68 -1.53 18.48
C TYR A 94 0.13 -2.22 19.59
N LYS A 95 -0.12 -3.49 19.82
CA LYS A 95 0.63 -4.25 20.83
C LYS A 95 2.10 -4.44 20.47
N ILE A 96 2.40 -4.57 19.18
CA ILE A 96 3.76 -4.79 18.69
C ILE A 96 4.51 -3.47 18.55
N ASP A 97 3.87 -2.49 17.94
CA ASP A 97 4.48 -1.20 17.62
C ASP A 97 3.42 -0.11 17.70
N PRO A 98 3.19 0.46 18.90
CA PRO A 98 2.17 1.50 19.08
C PRO A 98 2.39 2.73 18.21
N GLU A 99 3.64 3.10 17.97
CA GLU A 99 3.97 4.25 17.14
C GLU A 99 3.55 4.02 15.71
N LEU A 100 3.84 2.84 15.15
CA LEU A 100 3.44 2.49 13.80
C LEU A 100 1.91 2.41 13.68
N ALA A 101 1.23 1.85 14.67
CA ALA A 101 -0.22 1.77 14.67
C ALA A 101 -0.86 3.15 14.66
N ASN A 102 -0.34 4.06 15.46
CA ASN A 102 -0.83 5.45 15.49
C ASN A 102 -0.59 6.15 14.16
N MET A 103 0.57 5.92 13.57
CA MET A 103 0.91 6.48 12.26
C MET A 103 -0.05 5.97 11.17
N ALA A 104 -0.36 4.69 11.20
CA ALA A 104 -1.30 4.09 10.25
C ALA A 104 -2.71 4.68 10.42
N CYS A 105 -3.15 4.86 11.66
CA CYS A 105 -4.44 5.46 11.97
C CYS A 105 -4.51 6.91 11.48
N ASP A 106 -3.47 7.69 11.74
CA ASP A 106 -3.38 9.08 11.27
C ASP A 106 -3.40 9.15 9.75
N TYR A 107 -2.72 8.23 9.12
CA TYR A 107 -2.67 8.15 7.67
C TYR A 107 -4.05 7.92 7.08
N TRP A 108 -4.82 7.02 7.69
CA TRP A 108 -6.19 6.76 7.26
C TRP A 108 -7.07 7.98 7.44
N ILE A 109 -6.98 8.65 8.60
CA ILE A 109 -7.77 9.86 8.88
C ILE A 109 -7.46 10.95 7.87
N ASN A 110 -6.18 11.19 7.58
CA ASN A 110 -5.77 12.21 6.63
C ASN A 110 -6.27 11.88 5.21
N GLY A 111 -6.21 10.63 4.81
CA GLY A 111 -6.72 10.18 3.52
C GLY A 111 -8.23 10.42 3.40
N LYS A 112 -8.97 10.11 4.46
CA LYS A 112 -10.41 10.32 4.49
C LYS A 112 -10.77 11.81 4.41
N LEU A 113 -10.03 12.66 5.13
CA LEU A 113 -10.24 14.10 5.08
C LEU A 113 -10.02 14.66 3.67
N VAL A 114 -9.00 14.18 2.98
CA VAL A 114 -8.74 14.58 1.61
C VAL A 114 -9.90 14.18 0.69
N GLU A 115 -10.42 12.97 0.86
CA GLU A 115 -11.57 12.49 0.08
C GLU A 115 -12.82 13.34 0.33
N GLU A 116 -13.08 13.69 1.58
CA GLU A 116 -14.26 14.48 1.94
C GLU A 116 -14.18 15.90 1.39
N ASN A 117 -13.00 16.42 1.16
CA ASN A 117 -12.79 17.77 0.67
C ASN A 117 -12.66 17.86 -0.85
N LYS A 118 -12.80 16.76 -1.54
CA LYS A 118 -12.84 16.74 -2.99
C LYS A 118 -14.25 17.00 -3.48
#